data_f4a64f3ea5bf739b7f811c27e2609a70
#
_entry.id   f4a64f3ea5bf739b7f811c27e2609a70
#
_cell.length_a   1.000
_cell.length_b   1.000
_cell.length_c   1.000
_cell.angle_alpha   90.00
_cell.angle_beta   90.00
_cell.angle_gamma   90.00
#
_symmetry.space_group_name_H-M   'P 1'
#
loop_
_entity.id
_entity.type
_entity.pdbx_description
1 polymer ?
#
loop_
_entity_poly.entity_id
_entity_poly.type
_entity_poly.pdbx_seq_one_letter_code
_entity_poly.pdbx_strand_id
1 'polypeptide(L)'
;MYISGDNSCLNCIYHNPKRIRDIFINIEKKGSYIDIIKRNKLENLTKFLNKKELLLINKEDKRSSNDIIIRREKYESSQLSSIVSSQQTNSLIVVADQLTDQNNLGNIMRTSLLLGVDGVILPEHSSAPITSATSMTSSGAI
;
A
#
# COMPACT_ATOMS: atom_id res chain seq x y z
N MET A 1 5.24 -5.16 6.60
CA MET A 1 3.93 -4.65 6.99
C MET A 1 2.82 -5.44 6.31
N TYR A 2 1.63 -5.43 6.88
CA TYR A 2 0.43 -6.00 6.23
C TYR A 2 -0.36 -4.91 5.54
N ILE A 3 -0.94 -5.21 4.37
CA ILE A 3 -1.90 -4.39 3.65
C ILE A 3 -3.15 -5.22 3.46
N SER A 4 -4.31 -4.58 3.56
CA SER A 4 -5.62 -5.20 3.37
C SER A 4 -6.51 -4.32 2.48
N GLY A 5 -7.59 -4.89 2.00
CA GLY A 5 -8.50 -4.24 1.05
C GLY A 5 -8.09 -4.43 -0.41
N ASP A 6 -9.09 -4.69 -1.24
CA ASP A 6 -8.90 -5.11 -2.62
C ASP A 6 -8.05 -4.14 -3.43
N ASN A 7 -8.40 -2.85 -3.43
CA ASN A 7 -7.69 -1.84 -4.24
C ASN A 7 -6.21 -1.73 -3.84
N SER A 8 -5.91 -1.68 -2.55
CA SER A 8 -4.52 -1.56 -2.06
C SER A 8 -3.72 -2.81 -2.39
N CYS A 9 -4.32 -4.00 -2.23
CA CYS A 9 -3.67 -5.27 -2.55
C CYS A 9 -3.46 -5.44 -4.06
N LEU A 10 -4.45 -5.14 -4.88
CA LEU A 10 -4.34 -5.21 -6.33
C LEU A 10 -3.29 -4.23 -6.86
N ASN A 11 -3.27 -3.00 -6.37
CA ASN A 11 -2.22 -2.04 -6.74
C ASN A 11 -0.82 -2.52 -6.34
N CYS A 12 -0.67 -3.13 -5.16
CA CYS A 12 0.60 -3.72 -4.74
C CYS A 12 1.05 -4.84 -5.69
N ILE A 13 0.14 -5.72 -6.13
CA ILE A 13 0.43 -6.80 -7.08
C ILE A 13 0.85 -6.25 -8.44
N TYR A 14 0.17 -5.22 -8.95
CA TYR A 14 0.44 -4.67 -10.27
C TYR A 14 1.74 -3.83 -10.32
N HIS A 15 1.97 -3.00 -9.30
CA HIS A 15 3.04 -2.00 -9.37
C HIS A 15 4.29 -2.36 -8.55
N ASN A 16 4.13 -3.19 -7.50
CA ASN A 16 5.23 -3.52 -6.59
C ASN A 16 5.33 -5.03 -6.25
N PRO A 17 5.22 -5.96 -7.22
CA PRO A 17 5.19 -7.39 -6.93
C PRO A 17 6.46 -7.90 -6.24
N LYS A 18 7.62 -7.30 -6.53
CA LYS A 18 8.92 -7.70 -5.95
C LYS A 18 9.02 -7.44 -4.43
N ARG A 19 8.21 -6.52 -3.90
CA ARG A 19 8.18 -6.22 -2.46
C ARG A 19 7.20 -7.09 -1.68
N ILE A 20 6.46 -7.97 -2.35
CA ILE A 20 5.51 -8.91 -1.73
C ILE A 20 6.29 -10.08 -1.14
N ARG A 21 5.93 -10.46 0.09
CA ARG A 21 6.49 -11.59 0.83
C ARG A 21 5.50 -12.73 0.97
N ASP A 22 4.24 -12.44 1.23
CA ASP A 22 3.13 -13.41 1.26
C ASP A 22 1.83 -12.75 0.82
N ILE A 23 0.96 -13.56 0.25
CA ILE A 23 -0.42 -13.22 -0.11
C ILE A 23 -1.35 -14.24 0.56
N PHE A 24 -2.34 -13.75 1.29
CA PHE A 24 -3.36 -14.55 1.95
C PHE A 24 -4.71 -14.20 1.33
N ILE A 25 -5.39 -15.19 0.81
CA ILE A 25 -6.68 -15.02 0.10
C ILE A 25 -7.73 -15.90 0.76
N ASN A 26 -8.92 -15.33 0.97
CA ASN A 26 -10.08 -16.10 1.39
C ASN A 26 -10.35 -17.21 0.37
N ILE A 27 -10.37 -18.46 0.82
CA ILE A 27 -10.58 -19.63 -0.05
C ILE A 27 -11.90 -19.55 -0.83
N GLU A 28 -12.94 -18.94 -0.26
CA GLU A 28 -14.23 -18.73 -0.91
C GLU A 28 -14.15 -17.72 -2.07
N LYS A 29 -13.15 -16.85 -2.05
CA LYS A 29 -12.88 -15.81 -3.05
C LYS A 29 -11.72 -16.14 -4.00
N LYS A 30 -11.22 -17.39 -3.94
CA LYS A 30 -10.11 -17.85 -4.78
C LYS A 30 -10.31 -17.53 -6.26
N GLY A 31 -11.52 -17.74 -6.79
CA GLY A 31 -11.83 -17.47 -8.21
C GLY A 31 -11.62 -16.02 -8.63
N SER A 32 -11.84 -15.07 -7.73
CA SER A 32 -11.69 -13.63 -8.02
C SER A 32 -10.24 -13.17 -8.19
N TYR A 33 -9.28 -13.89 -7.59
CA TYR A 33 -7.89 -13.46 -7.55
C TYR A 33 -6.92 -14.40 -8.28
N ILE A 34 -7.32 -15.63 -8.60
CA ILE A 34 -6.40 -16.65 -9.12
C ILE A 34 -5.74 -16.23 -10.43
N ASP A 35 -6.48 -15.56 -11.31
CA ASP A 35 -5.96 -15.16 -12.61
C ASP A 35 -4.88 -14.06 -12.48
N ILE A 36 -5.09 -13.08 -11.58
CA ILE A 36 -4.11 -12.03 -11.34
C ILE A 36 -2.85 -12.59 -10.67
N ILE A 37 -3.00 -13.54 -9.75
CA ILE A 37 -1.88 -14.23 -9.11
C ILE A 37 -1.03 -14.97 -10.14
N LYS A 38 -1.66 -15.74 -11.03
CA LYS A 38 -0.96 -16.48 -12.10
C LYS A 38 -0.27 -15.55 -13.08
N ARG A 39 -0.96 -14.48 -13.54
CA ARG A 39 -0.37 -13.49 -14.48
C ARG A 39 0.90 -12.84 -13.92
N ASN A 40 0.94 -12.61 -12.62
CA ASN A 40 2.08 -12.00 -11.94
C ASN A 40 3.09 -13.02 -11.38
N LYS A 41 2.88 -14.34 -11.59
CA LYS A 41 3.76 -15.45 -11.13
C LYS A 41 3.97 -15.43 -9.60
N LEU A 42 2.88 -15.21 -8.85
CA LEU A 42 2.91 -15.07 -7.39
C LEU A 42 2.32 -16.29 -6.65
N GLU A 43 2.11 -17.41 -7.35
CA GLU A 43 1.51 -18.64 -6.79
C GLU A 43 2.29 -19.15 -5.58
N ASN A 44 3.62 -19.13 -5.65
CA ASN A 44 4.49 -19.61 -4.57
C ASN A 44 4.41 -18.77 -3.28
N LEU A 45 3.92 -17.52 -3.38
CA LEU A 45 3.73 -16.62 -2.24
C LEU A 45 2.29 -16.63 -1.75
N THR A 46 1.38 -17.33 -2.43
CA THR A 46 -0.06 -17.27 -2.16
C THR A 46 -0.53 -18.46 -1.32
N LYS A 47 -1.26 -18.14 -0.26
CA LYS A 47 -1.91 -19.10 0.64
C LYS A 47 -3.41 -18.85 0.67
N PHE A 48 -4.21 -19.90 0.52
CA PHE A 48 -5.66 -19.82 0.64
C PHE A 48 -6.06 -20.22 2.06
N LEU A 49 -6.78 -19.35 2.73
CA LEU A 49 -7.16 -19.48 4.13
C LEU A 49 -8.66 -19.29 4.30
N ASN A 50 -9.22 -19.81 5.37
CA ASN A 50 -10.60 -19.51 5.72
C ASN A 50 -10.70 -18.10 6.37
N LYS A 51 -11.94 -17.59 6.47
CA LYS A 51 -12.18 -16.23 7.00
C LYS A 51 -11.67 -16.05 8.43
N LYS A 52 -11.75 -17.10 9.28
CA LYS A 52 -11.28 -17.04 10.66
C LYS A 52 -9.76 -16.90 10.74
N GLU A 53 -9.04 -17.67 9.91
CA GLU A 53 -7.58 -17.58 9.82
C GLU A 53 -7.11 -16.22 9.31
N LEU A 54 -7.79 -15.66 8.30
CA LEU A 54 -7.47 -14.31 7.80
C LEU A 54 -7.63 -13.22 8.87
N LEU A 55 -8.67 -13.31 9.70
CA LEU A 55 -8.87 -12.38 10.82
C LEU A 55 -7.74 -12.45 11.87
N LEU A 56 -7.09 -13.60 12.02
CA LEU A 56 -5.97 -13.75 12.95
C LEU A 56 -4.67 -13.12 12.42
N ILE A 57 -4.52 -13.03 11.09
CA ILE A 57 -3.33 -12.42 10.47
C ILE A 57 -3.31 -10.92 10.63
N ASN A 58 -4.45 -10.26 10.43
CA ASN A 58 -4.54 -8.79 10.46
C ASN A 58 -5.31 -8.29 11.68
N LYS A 59 -4.75 -8.52 12.87
CA LYS A 59 -5.36 -8.10 14.14
C LYS A 59 -5.49 -6.58 14.28
N GLU A 60 -4.67 -5.81 13.57
CA GLU A 60 -4.63 -4.35 13.66
C GLU A 60 -5.75 -3.69 12.86
N ASP A 61 -6.26 -4.36 11.83
CA ASP A 61 -7.26 -3.78 10.93
C ASP A 61 -8.59 -4.51 10.97
N LYS A 62 -9.42 -4.10 11.91
CA LYS A 62 -10.78 -4.64 12.09
C LYS A 62 -11.79 -4.15 11.04
N ARG A 63 -11.41 -3.24 10.14
CA ARG A 63 -12.36 -2.50 9.28
C ARG A 63 -12.50 -3.06 7.87
N SER A 64 -11.61 -3.92 7.42
CA SER A 64 -11.63 -4.39 6.04
C SER A 64 -12.37 -5.72 5.90
N SER A 65 -13.14 -5.85 4.83
CA SER A 65 -13.53 -7.14 4.29
C SER A 65 -12.25 -7.83 3.84
N ASN A 66 -11.72 -8.70 4.67
CA ASN A 66 -10.42 -9.30 4.47
C ASN A 66 -10.51 -10.48 3.49
N ASP A 67 -10.89 -10.22 2.24
CA ASP A 67 -10.85 -11.25 1.20
C ASP A 67 -9.44 -11.48 0.67
N ILE A 68 -8.58 -10.44 0.77
CA ILE A 68 -7.16 -10.52 0.44
C ILE A 68 -6.33 -9.70 1.42
N ILE A 69 -5.21 -10.25 1.87
CA ILE A 69 -4.22 -9.59 2.73
C ILE A 69 -2.84 -9.87 2.12
N ILE A 70 -2.01 -8.86 2.04
CA ILE A 70 -0.64 -8.97 1.56
C ILE A 70 0.33 -8.60 2.67
N ARG A 71 1.33 -9.45 2.91
CA ARG A 71 2.51 -9.10 3.69
C ARG A 71 3.60 -8.63 2.74
N ARG A 72 4.04 -7.38 2.91
CA ARG A 72 5.10 -6.79 2.08
C ARG A 72 6.20 -6.17 2.95
N GLU A 73 7.31 -5.84 2.33
CA GLU A 73 8.34 -5.01 2.93
C GLU A 73 7.77 -3.65 3.36
N LYS A 74 8.40 -3.05 4.37
CA LYS A 74 8.04 -1.68 4.78
C LYS A 74 8.31 -0.70 3.63
N TYR A 75 7.59 0.40 3.61
CA TYR A 75 7.93 1.51 2.74
C TYR A 75 9.25 2.12 3.21
N GLU A 76 10.10 2.42 2.24
CA GLU A 76 11.33 3.15 2.45
C GLU A 76 11.15 4.56 1.87
N SER A 77 11.47 5.57 2.66
CA SER A 77 11.50 6.95 2.18
C SER A 77 12.73 7.17 1.31
N SER A 78 12.57 7.93 0.25
CA SER A 78 13.69 8.40 -0.57
C SER A 78 14.35 9.61 0.11
N GLN A 79 15.62 9.84 -0.17
CA GLN A 79 16.27 11.08 0.25
C GLN A 79 15.75 12.26 -0.57
N LEU A 80 15.64 13.42 0.05
CA LEU A 80 15.20 14.65 -0.62
C LEU A 80 16.05 14.97 -1.85
N SER A 81 17.36 14.73 -1.76
CA SER A 81 18.29 14.93 -2.86
C SER A 81 17.93 14.13 -4.12
N SER A 82 17.40 12.92 -3.96
CA SER A 82 17.00 12.10 -5.12
C SER A 82 15.76 12.67 -5.82
N ILE A 83 14.85 13.29 -5.07
CA ILE A 83 13.67 13.96 -5.65
C ILE A 83 14.11 15.19 -6.42
N VAL A 84 14.98 16.01 -5.83
CA VAL A 84 15.46 17.27 -6.44
C VAL A 84 16.32 17.00 -7.68
N SER A 85 17.18 15.98 -7.66
CA SER A 85 18.08 15.67 -8.78
C SER A 85 17.40 15.01 -9.98
N SER A 86 16.25 14.39 -9.79
CA SER A 86 15.49 13.74 -10.87
C SER A 86 14.57 14.69 -11.64
N GLN A 87 14.56 15.98 -11.28
CA GLN A 87 13.53 16.91 -11.75
C GLN A 87 13.76 17.42 -13.15
N GLN A 88 12.73 17.34 -13.95
CA GLN A 88 12.55 18.09 -15.17
C GLN A 88 12.04 19.51 -14.83
N THR A 89 12.01 20.41 -15.81
CA THR A 89 11.78 21.85 -15.68
C THR A 89 10.49 22.29 -14.94
N ASN A 90 9.52 21.39 -14.77
CA ASN A 90 8.26 21.68 -14.08
C ASN A 90 7.94 20.53 -13.13
N SER A 91 8.27 20.67 -11.86
CA SER A 91 7.99 19.67 -10.84
C SER A 91 7.01 20.17 -9.82
N LEU A 92 6.05 19.33 -9.47
CA LEU A 92 5.08 19.58 -8.42
C LEU A 92 5.42 18.73 -7.19
N ILE A 93 5.75 19.39 -6.09
CA ILE A 93 6.06 18.74 -4.81
C ILE A 93 5.06 19.20 -3.76
N VAL A 94 4.52 18.25 -3.00
CA VAL A 94 3.68 18.51 -1.84
C VAL A 94 4.52 18.38 -0.57
N VAL A 95 4.49 19.38 0.29
CA VAL A 95 5.09 19.31 1.63
C VAL A 95 3.95 19.26 2.64
N ALA A 96 3.87 18.17 3.40
CA ALA A 96 2.85 17.96 4.42
C ALA A 96 3.49 18.12 5.80
N ASP A 97 3.43 19.34 6.35
CA ASP A 97 3.99 19.64 7.66
C ASP A 97 2.99 19.32 8.78
N GLN A 98 3.49 18.74 9.88
CA GLN A 98 2.76 18.40 11.11
C GLN A 98 1.46 17.59 10.90
N LEU A 99 1.42 16.79 9.85
CA LEU A 99 0.27 15.93 9.54
C LEU A 99 0.31 14.66 10.38
N THR A 100 -0.47 14.59 11.44
CA THR A 100 -0.44 13.48 12.41
C THR A 100 -1.49 12.39 12.16
N ASP A 101 -2.53 12.68 11.38
CA ASP A 101 -3.59 11.72 11.06
C ASP A 101 -3.25 10.91 9.81
N GLN A 102 -3.27 9.56 9.96
CA GLN A 102 -2.91 8.62 8.89
C GLN A 102 -3.92 8.60 7.74
N ASN A 103 -5.19 8.89 8.00
CA ASN A 103 -6.21 8.92 6.96
C ASN A 103 -6.05 10.17 6.11
N ASN A 104 -5.76 11.32 6.74
CA ASN A 104 -5.46 12.55 6.02
C ASN A 104 -4.21 12.38 5.16
N LEU A 105 -3.16 11.76 5.70
CA LEU A 105 -1.96 11.44 4.92
C LEU A 105 -2.29 10.55 3.70
N GLY A 106 -3.07 9.50 3.90
CA GLY A 106 -3.50 8.61 2.82
C GLY A 106 -4.31 9.33 1.74
N ASN A 107 -5.22 10.22 2.12
CA ASN A 107 -6.00 11.03 1.18
C ASN A 107 -5.12 12.01 0.38
N ILE A 108 -4.16 12.66 1.04
CA ILE A 108 -3.19 13.54 0.38
C ILE A 108 -2.37 12.74 -0.63
N MET A 109 -1.82 11.59 -0.25
CA MET A 109 -1.04 10.74 -1.15
C MET A 109 -1.85 10.29 -2.36
N ARG A 110 -3.11 9.87 -2.16
CA ARG A 110 -4.00 9.51 -3.26
C ARG A 110 -4.26 10.68 -4.20
N THR A 111 -4.56 11.85 -3.67
CA THR A 111 -4.81 13.06 -4.46
C THR A 111 -3.55 13.49 -5.19
N SER A 112 -2.40 13.44 -4.53
CA SER A 112 -1.10 13.75 -5.11
C SER A 112 -0.79 12.86 -6.32
N LEU A 113 -1.00 11.55 -6.20
CA LEU A 113 -0.83 10.62 -7.32
C LEU A 113 -1.73 10.97 -8.51
N LEU A 114 -3.01 11.26 -8.25
CA LEU A 114 -3.98 11.60 -9.30
C LEU A 114 -3.66 12.93 -10.02
N LEU A 115 -3.04 13.85 -9.31
CA LEU A 115 -2.62 15.16 -9.85
C LEU A 115 -1.22 15.15 -10.49
N GLY A 116 -0.55 14.00 -10.53
CA GLY A 116 0.80 13.88 -11.09
C GLY A 116 1.87 14.58 -10.26
N VAL A 117 1.72 14.59 -8.93
CA VAL A 117 2.73 15.12 -8.01
C VAL A 117 3.97 14.23 -8.06
N ASP A 118 5.14 14.82 -8.23
CA ASP A 118 6.41 14.11 -8.34
C ASP A 118 6.94 13.60 -7.00
N GLY A 119 6.54 14.20 -5.89
CA GLY A 119 6.94 13.76 -4.57
C GLY A 119 6.12 14.38 -3.44
N VAL A 120 5.99 13.62 -2.35
CA VAL A 120 5.41 14.10 -1.09
C VAL A 120 6.49 14.09 -0.03
N ILE A 121 6.77 15.25 0.55
CA ILE A 121 7.75 15.41 1.62
C ILE A 121 7.02 15.42 2.96
N LEU A 122 7.52 14.59 3.87
CA LEU A 122 7.04 14.49 5.24
C LEU A 122 8.19 14.82 6.20
N PRO A 123 7.94 15.54 7.30
CA PRO A 123 8.92 15.68 8.37
C PRO A 123 9.28 14.31 8.96
N GLU A 124 10.52 14.12 9.34
CA GLU A 124 10.98 12.88 10.01
C GLU A 124 10.30 12.69 11.37
N HIS A 125 10.06 13.82 12.04
CA HIS A 125 9.37 13.85 13.34
C HIS A 125 8.04 14.61 13.21
N SER A 126 7.11 14.32 14.11
CA SER A 126 5.79 14.99 14.17
C SER A 126 4.91 14.80 12.93
N SER A 127 5.10 13.68 12.20
CA SER A 127 4.22 13.32 11.10
C SER A 127 3.64 11.92 11.27
N ALA A 128 2.51 11.65 10.61
CA ALA A 128 1.88 10.34 10.62
C ALA A 128 2.80 9.30 9.97
N PRO A 129 3.00 8.13 10.60
CA PRO A 129 3.77 7.06 9.99
C PRO A 129 3.02 6.45 8.81
N ILE A 130 3.76 6.01 7.80
CA ILE A 130 3.20 5.23 6.69
C ILE A 130 2.95 3.80 7.17
N THR A 131 1.68 3.48 7.38
CA THR A 131 1.21 2.19 7.91
C THR A 131 0.23 1.52 6.96
N SER A 132 -0.32 0.38 7.39
CA SER A 132 -1.43 -0.29 6.71
C SER A 132 -2.64 0.64 6.54
N ALA A 133 -2.97 1.45 7.55
CA ALA A 133 -4.08 2.40 7.50
C ALA A 133 -3.87 3.46 6.41
N THR A 134 -2.66 4.04 6.33
CA THR A 134 -2.29 4.99 5.27
C THR A 134 -2.39 4.34 3.88
N SER A 135 -1.90 3.11 3.73
CA SER A 135 -1.98 2.36 2.47
C SER A 135 -3.42 2.10 2.03
N MET A 136 -4.30 1.74 2.95
CA MET A 136 -5.71 1.52 2.66
C MET A 136 -6.41 2.81 2.21
N THR A 137 -6.24 3.88 2.98
CA THR A 137 -6.89 5.17 2.69
C THR A 137 -6.39 5.76 1.38
N SER A 138 -5.11 5.59 1.08
CA SER A 138 -4.53 6.01 -0.21
C SER A 138 -4.97 5.12 -1.39
N SER A 139 -5.68 4.01 -1.13
CA SER A 139 -6.03 3.00 -2.14
C SER A 139 -4.82 2.46 -2.90
N GLY A 140 -3.68 2.38 -2.23
CA GLY A 140 -2.44 1.86 -2.80
C GLY A 140 -1.61 2.89 -3.57
N ALA A 141 -1.85 4.18 -3.36
CA ALA A 141 -1.03 5.26 -3.94
C ALA A 141 0.36 5.41 -3.28
N ILE A 142 0.75 4.44 -2.44
CA ILE A 142 2.04 4.42 -1.73
C ILE A 142 2.88 3.26 -2.26
#